data_ad392121bfecc4940dc1f6764e1c9636
#
_entry.id   ad392121bfecc4940dc1f6764e1c9636
#
_cell.length_a   1.000
_cell.length_b   1.000
_cell.length_c   1.000
_cell.angle_alpha   90.00
_cell.angle_beta   90.00
_cell.angle_gamma   90.00
#
_symmetry.space_group_name_H-M   'P 1'
#
loop_
_entity.id
_entity.type
_entity.pdbx_description
1 polymer ?
#
loop_
_entity_poly.entity_id
_entity_poly.type
_entity_poly.pdbx_seq_one_letter_code
_entity_poly.pdbx_strand_id
1 'polypeptide(L)'
;MVEKLKVNEIFGSINGEVCAWHQGSLCTFVRLQGCNLACGYCDTKKARDFSKGMTMTIPEIKREIKKIGNYNITITGGEPLLQRPNLDKLIEPLVLDGYHVSIETNGSLIPDVDRTIWGFVRYVMDHKGISSGESGQMCDEAFKTLRSCDILKFVVSSEEDFEFAIFKMKKLFGKSLEKIIPKIVFAPVYDDLDPKMLYELMTANKMLKKLGAILNLQIHKQIKIR
;
A
#
# COMPACT_ATOMS: atom_id res chain seq x y z
N MET A 1 -17.62 -19.35 -15.34
CA MET A 1 -17.91 -17.88 -15.39
C MET A 1 -16.59 -17.15 -15.58
N VAL A 2 -16.56 -16.08 -16.36
CA VAL A 2 -15.35 -15.28 -16.57
C VAL A 2 -15.14 -14.38 -15.35
N GLU A 3 -13.97 -14.48 -14.73
CA GLU A 3 -13.60 -13.67 -13.56
C GLU A 3 -13.48 -12.20 -13.95
N LYS A 4 -14.06 -11.34 -13.10
CA LYS A 4 -14.13 -9.90 -13.33
C LYS A 4 -13.73 -9.14 -12.09
N LEU A 5 -13.13 -7.96 -12.28
CA LEU A 5 -12.84 -6.98 -11.24
C LEU A 5 -13.51 -5.64 -11.54
N LYS A 6 -13.86 -4.93 -10.49
CA LYS A 6 -14.28 -3.52 -10.56
C LYS A 6 -13.03 -2.65 -10.57
N VAL A 7 -12.79 -1.98 -11.68
CA VAL A 7 -11.62 -1.14 -11.94
C VAL A 7 -12.04 0.33 -11.97
N ASN A 8 -11.31 1.18 -11.25
CA ASN A 8 -11.45 2.62 -11.34
C ASN A 8 -10.70 3.15 -12.58
N GLU A 9 -9.42 2.78 -12.69
CA GLU A 9 -8.55 3.22 -13.78
C GLU A 9 -7.30 2.30 -13.89
N ILE A 10 -6.71 2.27 -15.09
CA ILE A 10 -5.41 1.66 -15.36
C ILE A 10 -4.56 2.70 -16.08
N PHE A 11 -3.36 3.00 -15.57
CA PHE A 11 -2.50 4.05 -16.12
C PHE A 11 -1.02 3.82 -15.83
N GLY A 12 -0.16 4.36 -16.68
CA GLY A 12 1.29 4.38 -16.47
C GLY A 12 1.72 5.61 -15.67
N SER A 13 2.65 5.43 -14.74
CA SER A 13 3.29 6.50 -13.96
C SER A 13 4.61 5.99 -13.38
N ILE A 14 5.07 6.63 -12.30
CA ILE A 14 6.13 6.13 -11.42
C ILE A 14 5.53 5.67 -10.09
N ASN A 15 6.19 4.77 -9.38
CA ASN A 15 5.92 4.54 -7.97
C ASN A 15 6.32 5.79 -7.18
N GLY A 16 5.38 6.72 -7.03
CA GLY A 16 5.61 8.02 -6.41
C GLY A 16 5.78 7.96 -4.90
N GLU A 17 5.40 6.85 -4.30
CA GLU A 17 5.63 6.49 -2.91
C GLU A 17 6.58 5.30 -2.81
N VAL A 18 6.99 4.98 -1.57
CA VAL A 18 7.76 3.78 -1.32
C VAL A 18 7.02 2.55 -1.83
N CYS A 19 7.73 1.74 -2.57
CA CYS A 19 7.26 0.42 -2.95
C CYS A 19 8.41 -0.58 -2.84
N ALA A 20 8.10 -1.85 -2.89
CA ALA A 20 9.10 -2.89 -2.74
C ALA A 20 10.11 -2.94 -3.91
N TRP A 21 9.74 -2.40 -5.07
CA TRP A 21 10.51 -2.41 -6.31
C TRP A 21 11.13 -1.05 -6.65
N HIS A 22 11.40 -0.23 -5.64
CA HIS A 22 12.00 1.09 -5.68
C HIS A 22 11.03 2.24 -5.98
N GLN A 23 11.06 3.22 -5.11
CA GLN A 23 10.42 4.52 -5.34
C GLN A 23 11.02 5.17 -6.59
N GLY A 24 10.17 5.81 -7.41
CA GLY A 24 10.57 6.43 -8.68
C GLY A 24 10.62 5.48 -9.87
N SER A 25 10.49 4.16 -9.69
CA SER A 25 10.46 3.21 -10.82
C SER A 25 9.21 3.39 -11.67
N LEU A 26 9.34 3.24 -13.01
CA LEU A 26 8.20 3.20 -13.93
C LEU A 26 7.27 2.05 -13.54
N CYS A 27 5.97 2.33 -13.50
CA CYS A 27 4.95 1.42 -13.00
C CYS A 27 3.65 1.56 -13.77
N THR A 28 2.90 0.46 -13.86
CA THR A 28 1.50 0.46 -14.26
C THR A 28 0.64 0.32 -13.02
N PHE A 29 -0.21 1.31 -12.77
CA PHE A 29 -1.21 1.25 -11.71
C PHE A 29 -2.47 0.58 -12.20
N VAL A 30 -2.95 -0.41 -11.45
CA VAL A 30 -4.28 -0.99 -11.55
C VAL A 30 -5.06 -0.55 -10.32
N ARG A 31 -5.82 0.52 -10.46
CA ARG A 31 -6.63 1.07 -9.36
C ARG A 31 -7.99 0.42 -9.36
N LEU A 32 -8.26 -0.37 -8.34
CA LEU A 32 -9.55 -1.04 -8.16
C LEU A 32 -10.58 -0.11 -7.51
N GLN A 33 -11.85 -0.43 -7.69
CA GLN A 33 -12.98 0.32 -7.19
C GLN A 33 -13.54 -0.33 -5.92
N GLY A 34 -13.90 0.51 -4.94
CA GLY A 34 -14.51 0.11 -3.68
C GLY A 34 -13.53 0.11 -2.51
N CYS A 35 -13.95 0.66 -1.38
CA CYS A 35 -13.21 0.67 -0.13
C CYS A 35 -14.16 0.47 1.05
N ASN A 36 -13.73 -0.28 2.03
CA ASN A 36 -14.44 -0.47 3.29
C ASN A 36 -14.14 0.61 4.33
N LEU A 37 -13.23 1.55 4.04
CA LEU A 37 -12.84 2.64 4.93
C LEU A 37 -13.25 4.01 4.34
N ALA A 38 -13.35 5.02 5.23
CA ALA A 38 -13.75 6.38 4.89
C ALA A 38 -12.76 7.45 5.38
N CYS A 39 -11.45 7.14 5.34
CA CYS A 39 -10.38 8.00 5.87
C CYS A 39 -10.54 9.47 5.49
N GLY A 40 -10.38 10.37 6.48
CA GLY A 40 -10.55 11.81 6.31
C GLY A 40 -9.63 12.42 5.25
N TYR A 41 -8.34 12.05 5.28
CA TYR A 41 -7.29 12.52 4.36
C TYR A 41 -7.18 11.69 3.07
N CYS A 42 -8.19 10.87 2.72
CA CYS A 42 -8.12 10.04 1.50
C CYS A 42 -8.00 10.91 0.26
N ASP A 43 -6.93 10.73 -0.51
CA ASP A 43 -6.68 11.44 -1.77
C ASP A 43 -7.34 10.78 -2.99
N THR A 44 -7.89 9.58 -2.82
CA THR A 44 -8.51 8.79 -3.89
C THR A 44 -10.00 8.52 -3.61
N LYS A 45 -10.73 9.53 -3.14
CA LYS A 45 -12.17 9.42 -2.79
C LYS A 45 -13.02 8.85 -3.92
N LYS A 46 -12.63 9.07 -5.21
CA LYS A 46 -13.32 8.54 -6.39
C LYS A 46 -13.33 7.01 -6.48
N ALA A 47 -12.35 6.34 -5.85
CA ALA A 47 -12.24 4.89 -5.84
C ALA A 47 -12.99 4.22 -4.67
N ARG A 48 -13.71 4.95 -3.83
CA ARG A 48 -14.36 4.40 -2.62
C ARG A 48 -15.70 3.72 -2.90
N ASP A 49 -16.49 4.26 -3.82
CA ASP A 49 -17.87 3.84 -4.07
C ASP A 49 -17.93 2.61 -4.99
N PHE A 50 -18.34 1.46 -4.46
CA PHE A 50 -18.48 0.21 -5.22
C PHE A 50 -19.51 0.28 -6.36
N SER A 51 -20.45 1.21 -6.33
CA SER A 51 -21.44 1.36 -7.40
C SER A 51 -20.83 1.89 -8.70
N LYS A 52 -19.67 2.54 -8.60
CA LYS A 52 -18.93 3.15 -9.72
C LYS A 52 -17.85 2.22 -10.27
N GLY A 53 -17.08 2.73 -11.21
CA GLY A 53 -16.00 2.00 -11.88
C GLY A 53 -16.49 1.07 -12.99
N MET A 54 -15.54 0.54 -13.74
CA MET A 54 -15.77 -0.35 -14.87
C MET A 54 -15.62 -1.80 -14.43
N THR A 55 -16.53 -2.66 -14.86
CA THR A 55 -16.36 -4.11 -14.69
C THR A 55 -15.51 -4.64 -15.84
N MET A 56 -14.31 -5.11 -15.54
CA MET A 56 -13.36 -5.63 -16.53
C MET A 56 -13.04 -7.10 -16.24
N THR A 57 -12.88 -7.87 -17.31
CA THR A 57 -12.37 -9.26 -17.22
C THR A 57 -10.86 -9.26 -17.02
N ILE A 58 -10.31 -10.35 -16.45
CA ILE A 58 -8.86 -10.50 -16.28
C ILE A 58 -8.08 -10.34 -17.61
N PRO A 59 -8.50 -10.93 -18.75
CA PRO A 59 -7.85 -10.70 -20.03
C PRO A 59 -7.86 -9.25 -20.50
N GLU A 60 -8.94 -8.50 -20.23
CA GLU A 60 -9.01 -7.07 -20.57
C GLU A 60 -8.02 -6.24 -19.76
N ILE A 61 -7.94 -6.48 -18.45
CA ILE A 61 -6.95 -5.82 -17.56
C ILE A 61 -5.53 -6.12 -18.03
N LYS A 62 -5.19 -7.38 -18.29
CA LYS A 62 -3.87 -7.79 -18.79
C LYS A 62 -3.53 -7.11 -20.12
N ARG A 63 -4.49 -6.96 -21.03
CA ARG A 63 -4.29 -6.27 -22.30
C ARG A 63 -3.94 -4.79 -22.09
N GLU A 64 -4.63 -4.09 -21.18
CA GLU A 64 -4.32 -2.70 -20.86
C GLU A 64 -2.93 -2.56 -20.21
N ILE A 65 -2.58 -3.45 -19.25
CA ILE A 65 -1.25 -3.50 -18.65
C ILE A 65 -0.17 -3.67 -19.75
N LYS A 66 -0.36 -4.62 -20.67
CA LYS A 66 0.58 -4.89 -21.77
C LYS A 66 0.76 -3.69 -22.70
N LYS A 67 -0.31 -2.94 -22.98
CA LYS A 67 -0.25 -1.71 -23.81
C LYS A 67 0.65 -0.65 -23.18
N ILE A 68 0.59 -0.49 -21.86
CA ILE A 68 1.42 0.48 -21.11
C ILE A 68 2.87 0.02 -21.09
N GLY A 69 3.13 -1.26 -20.90
CA GLY A 69 4.43 -1.89 -21.11
C GLY A 69 5.43 -1.79 -19.95
N ASN A 70 5.00 -1.36 -18.75
CA ASN A 70 5.89 -1.34 -17.58
C ASN A 70 5.97 -2.73 -16.93
N TYR A 71 7.14 -3.09 -16.42
CA TYR A 71 7.37 -4.36 -15.71
C TYR A 71 6.83 -4.35 -14.26
N ASN A 72 6.82 -3.17 -13.61
CA ASN A 72 6.28 -3.06 -12.25
C ASN A 72 4.79 -2.76 -12.34
N ILE A 73 4.01 -3.52 -11.59
CA ILE A 73 2.57 -3.35 -11.47
C ILE A 73 2.23 -3.02 -10.02
N THR A 74 1.57 -1.90 -9.80
CA THR A 74 1.03 -1.55 -8.48
C THR A 74 -0.48 -1.68 -8.51
N ILE A 75 -0.99 -2.69 -7.80
CA ILE A 75 -2.42 -2.89 -7.59
C ILE A 75 -2.81 -2.12 -6.33
N THR A 76 -3.70 -1.17 -6.49
CA THR A 76 -4.16 -0.26 -5.46
C THR A 76 -5.65 0.03 -5.64
N GLY A 77 -6.18 1.10 -5.06
CA GLY A 77 -7.54 1.54 -5.36
C GLY A 77 -8.24 2.12 -4.15
N GLY A 78 -9.46 1.63 -3.89
CA GLY A 78 -10.05 1.73 -2.58
C GLY A 78 -9.35 0.74 -1.64
N GLU A 79 -9.85 -0.51 -1.59
CA GLU A 79 -9.17 -1.63 -0.93
C GLU A 79 -9.16 -2.84 -1.87
N PRO A 80 -7.99 -3.23 -2.41
CA PRO A 80 -7.91 -4.33 -3.37
C PRO A 80 -8.38 -5.67 -2.81
N LEU A 81 -8.12 -5.95 -1.52
CA LEU A 81 -8.44 -7.23 -0.91
C LEU A 81 -9.94 -7.50 -0.78
N LEU A 82 -10.80 -6.47 -0.93
CA LEU A 82 -12.25 -6.66 -1.00
C LEU A 82 -12.70 -7.43 -2.26
N GLN A 83 -11.88 -7.47 -3.29
CA GLN A 83 -12.22 -8.12 -4.56
C GLN A 83 -11.62 -9.53 -4.70
N ARG A 84 -11.14 -10.12 -3.61
CA ARG A 84 -10.77 -11.53 -3.60
C ARG A 84 -12.03 -12.42 -3.67
N PRO A 85 -11.96 -13.61 -4.26
CA PRO A 85 -10.78 -14.27 -4.84
C PRO A 85 -10.42 -13.84 -6.29
N ASN A 86 -11.20 -12.97 -6.93
CA ASN A 86 -10.95 -12.59 -8.33
C ASN A 86 -9.63 -11.83 -8.51
N LEU A 87 -9.19 -11.08 -7.49
CA LEU A 87 -7.89 -10.43 -7.48
C LEU A 87 -6.74 -11.44 -7.63
N ASP A 88 -6.83 -12.58 -6.98
CA ASP A 88 -5.79 -13.63 -7.05
C ASP A 88 -5.68 -14.20 -8.46
N LYS A 89 -6.81 -14.28 -9.20
CA LYS A 89 -6.84 -14.71 -10.61
C LYS A 89 -6.19 -13.69 -11.58
N LEU A 90 -6.05 -12.44 -11.16
CA LEU A 90 -5.25 -11.44 -11.89
C LEU A 90 -3.77 -11.56 -11.52
N ILE A 91 -3.45 -11.69 -10.26
CA ILE A 91 -2.07 -11.66 -9.76
C ILE A 91 -1.27 -12.86 -10.26
N GLU A 92 -1.82 -14.08 -10.16
CA GLU A 92 -1.13 -15.29 -10.55
C GLU A 92 -0.58 -15.24 -11.99
N PRO A 93 -1.39 -14.96 -13.04
CA PRO A 93 -0.86 -14.87 -14.39
C PRO A 93 0.08 -13.67 -14.62
N LEU A 94 -0.04 -12.57 -13.87
CA LEU A 94 0.94 -11.49 -13.95
C LEU A 94 2.31 -11.92 -13.45
N VAL A 95 2.36 -12.62 -12.31
CA VAL A 95 3.61 -13.16 -11.77
C VAL A 95 4.23 -14.20 -12.71
N LEU A 96 3.43 -15.09 -13.28
CA LEU A 96 3.89 -16.10 -14.25
C LEU A 96 4.42 -15.47 -15.54
N ASP A 97 3.86 -14.34 -15.96
CA ASP A 97 4.36 -13.54 -17.09
C ASP A 97 5.62 -12.71 -16.74
N GLY A 98 6.14 -12.80 -15.50
CA GLY A 98 7.37 -12.15 -15.07
C GLY A 98 7.20 -10.71 -14.54
N TYR A 99 5.97 -10.22 -14.34
CA TYR A 99 5.75 -8.90 -13.76
C TYR A 99 6.07 -8.86 -12.27
N HIS A 100 6.60 -7.75 -11.82
CA HIS A 100 6.80 -7.42 -10.41
C HIS A 100 5.53 -6.78 -9.85
N VAL A 101 4.83 -7.46 -8.95
CA VAL A 101 3.55 -7.00 -8.43
C VAL A 101 3.69 -6.44 -7.01
N SER A 102 3.25 -5.20 -6.81
CA SER A 102 3.03 -4.58 -5.49
C SER A 102 1.54 -4.44 -5.23
N ILE A 103 1.11 -4.72 -4.00
CA ILE A 103 -0.27 -4.53 -3.55
C ILE A 103 -0.26 -3.51 -2.42
N GLU A 104 -0.95 -2.38 -2.65
CA GLU A 104 -1.21 -1.38 -1.62
C GLU A 104 -2.54 -1.68 -0.96
N THR A 105 -2.54 -1.96 0.35
CA THR A 105 -3.72 -2.31 1.14
C THR A 105 -3.81 -1.48 2.41
N ASN A 106 -5.02 -1.24 2.88
CA ASN A 106 -5.28 -0.41 4.06
C ASN A 106 -5.11 -1.15 5.41
N GLY A 107 -4.76 -2.43 5.41
CA GLY A 107 -4.48 -3.20 6.62
C GLY A 107 -5.71 -3.61 7.45
N SER A 108 -6.92 -3.42 6.94
CA SER A 108 -8.16 -3.84 7.61
C SER A 108 -8.52 -5.31 7.34
N LEU A 109 -7.93 -5.91 6.31
CA LEU A 109 -8.19 -7.27 5.88
C LEU A 109 -6.91 -8.10 5.88
N ILE A 110 -7.02 -9.37 6.27
CA ILE A 110 -5.88 -10.30 6.25
C ILE A 110 -5.62 -10.72 4.81
N PRO A 111 -4.40 -10.50 4.29
CA PRO A 111 -4.03 -11.05 2.99
C PRO A 111 -3.91 -12.57 3.12
N ASP A 112 -4.82 -13.29 2.47
CA ASP A 112 -4.73 -14.75 2.38
C ASP A 112 -3.89 -15.10 1.15
N VAL A 113 -2.61 -15.29 1.36
CA VAL A 113 -1.66 -15.52 0.28
C VAL A 113 -1.13 -16.93 0.41
N ASP A 114 -1.40 -17.78 -0.56
CA ASP A 114 -0.63 -19.01 -0.74
C ASP A 114 0.81 -18.59 -1.10
N ARG A 115 1.72 -18.75 -0.15
CA ARG A 115 3.07 -18.17 -0.17
C ARG A 115 4.01 -18.85 -1.18
N THR A 116 3.61 -19.89 -1.85
CA THR A 116 4.48 -20.68 -2.74
C THR A 116 4.75 -20.03 -4.10
N ILE A 117 3.81 -19.24 -4.62
CA ILE A 117 3.93 -18.55 -5.95
C ILE A 117 4.47 -17.11 -5.80
N TRP A 118 4.59 -16.58 -4.59
CA TRP A 118 4.56 -15.16 -4.27
C TRP A 118 5.92 -14.50 -3.99
N GLY A 119 7.03 -15.09 -4.43
CA GLY A 119 8.34 -14.42 -4.38
C GLY A 119 8.37 -13.05 -5.07
N PHE A 120 7.50 -12.85 -6.07
CA PHE A 120 7.40 -11.64 -6.89
C PHE A 120 6.23 -10.71 -6.50
N VAL A 121 5.49 -11.02 -5.43
CA VAL A 121 4.45 -10.14 -4.88
C VAL A 121 4.95 -9.51 -3.60
N ARG A 122 4.74 -8.21 -3.45
CA ARG A 122 5.08 -7.44 -2.26
C ARG A 122 3.87 -6.65 -1.77
N TYR A 123 3.75 -6.56 -0.46
CA TYR A 123 2.71 -5.75 0.17
C TYR A 123 3.28 -4.42 0.67
N VAL A 124 2.55 -3.35 0.41
CA VAL A 124 2.67 -2.07 1.10
C VAL A 124 1.38 -1.93 1.90
N MET A 125 1.46 -2.16 3.20
CA MET A 125 0.28 -2.18 4.07
C MET A 125 0.27 -0.92 4.92
N ASP A 126 -0.76 -0.09 4.74
CA ASP A 126 -0.94 1.16 5.47
C ASP A 126 -1.61 0.91 6.83
N HIS A 127 -0.92 1.22 7.91
CA HIS A 127 -1.56 1.35 9.21
C HIS A 127 -2.15 2.76 9.34
N LYS A 128 -3.47 2.85 9.43
CA LYS A 128 -4.16 4.14 9.55
C LYS A 128 -4.04 4.69 10.98
N GLY A 129 -3.60 5.95 11.09
CA GLY A 129 -3.48 6.70 12.33
C GLY A 129 -4.82 7.21 12.85
N ILE A 130 -4.78 7.90 14.00
CA ILE A 130 -5.97 8.48 14.67
C ILE A 130 -6.65 9.50 13.76
N SER A 131 -5.87 10.37 13.11
CA SER A 131 -6.37 11.43 12.22
C SER A 131 -7.11 10.90 10.99
N SER A 132 -6.95 9.63 10.64
CA SER A 132 -7.74 9.00 9.58
C SER A 132 -9.22 8.86 9.92
N GLY A 133 -9.57 8.78 11.23
CA GLY A 133 -10.86 8.35 11.71
C GLY A 133 -11.12 6.84 11.62
N GLU A 134 -10.17 6.07 11.10
CA GLU A 134 -10.33 4.64 10.80
C GLU A 134 -9.33 3.72 11.54
N SER A 135 -8.60 4.26 12.52
CA SER A 135 -7.58 3.50 13.25
C SER A 135 -8.13 2.27 13.98
N GLY A 136 -9.41 2.29 14.35
CA GLY A 136 -10.13 1.18 14.99
C GLY A 136 -10.43 0.00 14.05
N GLN A 137 -10.35 0.21 12.74
CA GLN A 137 -10.62 -0.82 11.72
C GLN A 137 -9.39 -1.66 11.36
N MET A 138 -8.23 -1.33 11.93
CA MET A 138 -6.97 -2.01 11.61
C MET A 138 -6.95 -3.42 12.20
N CYS A 139 -6.60 -4.41 11.36
CA CYS A 139 -6.49 -5.81 11.74
C CYS A 139 -5.05 -6.13 12.19
N ASP A 140 -4.78 -6.20 13.49
CA ASP A 140 -3.45 -6.50 14.04
C ASP A 140 -2.87 -7.81 13.44
N GLU A 141 -3.71 -8.81 13.15
CA GLU A 141 -3.28 -10.08 12.54
C GLU A 141 -2.81 -9.89 11.09
N ALA A 142 -3.42 -8.96 10.33
CA ALA A 142 -2.97 -8.66 8.97
C ALA A 142 -1.52 -8.16 8.97
N PHE A 143 -1.17 -7.25 9.87
CA PHE A 143 0.18 -6.71 9.97
C PHE A 143 1.23 -7.75 10.36
N LYS A 144 0.84 -8.77 11.14
CA LYS A 144 1.72 -9.89 11.51
C LYS A 144 2.04 -10.84 10.36
N THR A 145 1.27 -10.80 9.27
CA THR A 145 1.57 -11.60 8.06
C THR A 145 2.70 -11.02 7.23
N LEU A 146 3.07 -9.75 7.44
CA LEU A 146 4.10 -9.07 6.66
C LEU A 146 5.47 -9.71 6.82
N ARG A 147 6.20 -9.82 5.72
CA ARG A 147 7.54 -10.39 5.63
C ARG A 147 8.58 -9.27 5.60
N SER A 148 9.86 -9.61 5.75
CA SER A 148 10.98 -8.65 5.64
C SER A 148 11.08 -7.94 4.27
N CYS A 149 10.48 -8.52 3.23
CA CYS A 149 10.41 -7.95 1.90
C CYS A 149 9.18 -7.04 1.68
N ASP A 150 8.24 -7.06 2.62
CA ASP A 150 7.05 -6.22 2.59
C ASP A 150 7.27 -4.90 3.36
N ILE A 151 6.32 -4.01 3.27
CA ILE A 151 6.40 -2.67 3.87
C ILE A 151 5.21 -2.46 4.81
N LEU A 152 5.51 -2.06 6.04
CA LEU A 152 4.53 -1.46 6.94
C LEU A 152 4.67 0.05 6.88
N LYS A 153 3.64 0.73 6.36
CA LYS A 153 3.62 2.18 6.21
C LYS A 153 2.67 2.81 7.21
N PHE A 154 3.14 3.81 7.94
CA PHE A 154 2.35 4.68 8.79
C PHE A 154 2.16 6.03 8.11
N VAL A 155 0.90 6.41 7.87
CA VAL A 155 0.55 7.73 7.32
C VAL A 155 0.25 8.65 8.49
N VAL A 156 0.98 9.76 8.59
CA VAL A 156 1.05 10.63 9.76
C VAL A 156 0.66 12.05 9.37
N SER A 157 -0.31 12.64 10.07
CA SER A 157 -0.72 14.04 9.88
C SER A 157 -0.40 14.91 11.09
N SER A 158 0.03 14.32 12.21
CA SER A 158 0.33 15.03 13.46
C SER A 158 1.35 14.27 14.31
N GLU A 159 1.88 14.94 15.35
CA GLU A 159 2.72 14.29 16.36
C GLU A 159 1.96 13.18 17.11
N GLU A 160 0.66 13.37 17.35
CA GLU A 160 -0.20 12.35 17.97
C GLU A 160 -0.28 11.08 17.11
N ASP A 161 -0.43 11.20 15.78
CA ASP A 161 -0.38 10.07 14.86
C ASP A 161 0.98 9.38 14.91
N PHE A 162 2.07 10.15 15.01
CA PHE A 162 3.42 9.58 15.12
C PHE A 162 3.58 8.75 16.40
N GLU A 163 3.20 9.28 17.55
CA GLU A 163 3.27 8.55 18.83
C GLU A 163 2.36 7.32 18.82
N PHE A 164 1.18 7.43 18.24
CA PHE A 164 0.29 6.27 18.03
C PHE A 164 0.92 5.20 17.15
N ALA A 165 1.59 5.58 16.06
CA ALA A 165 2.32 4.64 15.20
C ALA A 165 3.45 3.92 15.96
N ILE A 166 4.22 4.64 16.78
CA ILE A 166 5.26 4.07 17.66
C ILE A 166 4.65 3.06 18.65
N PHE A 167 3.53 3.42 19.28
CA PHE A 167 2.82 2.51 20.18
C PHE A 167 2.35 1.25 19.47
N LYS A 168 1.71 1.39 18.30
CA LYS A 168 1.20 0.27 17.51
C LYS A 168 2.33 -0.65 17.04
N MET A 169 3.43 -0.10 16.57
CA MET A 169 4.59 -0.87 16.15
C MET A 169 5.17 -1.71 17.31
N LYS A 170 5.28 -1.13 18.50
CA LYS A 170 5.71 -1.86 19.72
C LYS A 170 4.72 -2.96 20.09
N LYS A 171 3.41 -2.69 19.98
CA LYS A 171 2.36 -3.68 20.26
C LYS A 171 2.39 -4.85 19.27
N LEU A 172 2.53 -4.56 17.96
CA LEU A 172 2.53 -5.57 16.89
C LEU A 172 3.74 -6.50 16.95
N PHE A 173 4.92 -5.95 17.16
CA PHE A 173 6.18 -6.70 17.03
C PHE A 173 6.90 -6.93 18.35
N GLY A 174 6.67 -6.11 19.38
CA GLY A 174 7.19 -6.30 20.73
C GLY A 174 8.68 -6.62 20.76
N LYS A 175 9.04 -7.74 21.41
CA LYS A 175 10.44 -8.24 21.47
C LYS A 175 10.96 -8.73 20.11
N SER A 176 10.08 -8.93 19.12
CA SER A 176 10.47 -9.36 17.78
C SER A 176 11.01 -8.22 16.90
N LEU A 177 10.97 -6.96 17.37
CA LEU A 177 11.61 -5.81 16.69
C LEU A 177 13.11 -6.00 16.40
N GLU A 178 13.77 -6.98 17.03
CA GLU A 178 15.17 -7.32 16.77
C GLU A 178 15.35 -8.46 15.76
N LYS A 179 14.24 -9.03 15.26
CA LYS A 179 14.23 -10.16 14.34
C LYS A 179 13.82 -9.70 12.93
N ILE A 180 13.24 -10.62 12.18
CA ILE A 180 12.74 -10.37 10.82
C ILE A 180 11.40 -9.64 10.90
N ILE A 181 11.41 -8.33 10.63
CA ILE A 181 10.21 -7.49 10.54
C ILE A 181 10.11 -6.87 9.13
N PRO A 182 8.93 -6.40 8.71
CA PRO A 182 8.80 -5.64 7.48
C PRO A 182 9.62 -4.35 7.51
N LYS A 183 9.87 -3.74 6.36
CA LYS A 183 10.43 -2.40 6.29
C LYS A 183 9.45 -1.40 6.89
N ILE A 184 9.90 -0.62 7.85
CA ILE A 184 9.08 0.40 8.53
C ILE A 184 9.19 1.72 7.79
N VAL A 185 8.05 2.29 7.43
CA VAL A 185 7.98 3.51 6.64
C VAL A 185 7.02 4.49 7.29
N PHE A 186 7.42 5.76 7.34
CA PHE A 186 6.59 6.88 7.76
C PHE A 186 6.38 7.83 6.59
N ALA A 187 5.14 8.21 6.35
CA ALA A 187 4.77 9.13 5.27
C ALA A 187 3.92 10.27 5.84
N PRO A 188 4.28 11.55 5.62
CA PRO A 188 3.43 12.64 6.02
C PRO A 188 2.19 12.68 5.12
N VAL A 189 1.03 13.03 5.69
CA VAL A 189 -0.14 13.41 4.89
C VAL A 189 0.23 14.67 4.13
N TYR A 190 0.07 14.64 2.80
CA TYR A 190 0.42 15.74 1.93
C TYR A 190 -0.39 17.00 2.27
N ASP A 191 0.30 18.13 2.41
CA ASP A 191 -0.22 19.45 2.82
C ASP A 191 -0.69 19.56 4.30
N ASP A 192 -0.74 18.45 5.08
CA ASP A 192 -1.13 18.52 6.49
C ASP A 192 0.08 18.55 7.43
N LEU A 193 1.11 17.76 7.16
CA LEU A 193 2.31 17.66 7.98
C LEU A 193 3.57 18.00 7.17
N ASP A 194 4.34 18.98 7.68
CA ASP A 194 5.66 19.28 7.11
C ASP A 194 6.58 18.03 7.18
N PRO A 195 7.09 17.55 6.04
CA PRO A 195 8.04 16.43 6.02
C PRO A 195 9.28 16.65 6.90
N LYS A 196 9.72 17.87 7.09
CA LYS A 196 10.84 18.22 7.97
C LYS A 196 10.50 17.91 9.44
N MET A 197 9.28 18.26 9.88
CA MET A 197 8.82 17.94 11.23
C MET A 197 8.79 16.42 11.46
N LEU A 198 8.26 15.65 10.50
CA LEU A 198 8.27 14.18 10.59
C LEU A 198 9.70 13.62 10.63
N TYR A 199 10.62 14.17 9.83
CA TYR A 199 12.05 13.81 9.87
C TYR A 199 12.66 14.05 11.26
N GLU A 200 12.36 15.19 11.90
CA GLU A 200 12.86 15.53 13.24
C GLU A 200 12.34 14.54 14.29
N LEU A 201 11.04 14.21 14.26
CA LEU A 201 10.43 13.19 15.13
C LEU A 201 11.10 11.81 14.94
N MET A 202 11.28 11.39 13.69
CA MET A 202 11.92 10.11 13.37
C MET A 202 13.37 10.07 13.86
N THR A 203 14.13 11.15 13.67
CA THR A 203 15.54 11.22 14.07
C THR A 203 15.73 11.36 15.57
N ALA A 204 14.77 11.87 16.32
CA ALA A 204 14.78 11.86 17.78
C ALA A 204 14.52 10.45 18.36
N ASN A 205 13.89 9.56 17.60
CA ASN A 205 13.50 8.23 18.06
C ASN A 205 14.61 7.19 17.84
N LYS A 206 15.24 6.74 18.95
CA LYS A 206 16.35 5.76 18.92
C LYS A 206 15.97 4.42 18.30
N MET A 207 14.71 3.97 18.49
CA MET A 207 14.23 2.70 17.94
C MET A 207 14.12 2.77 16.41
N LEU A 208 13.57 3.85 15.86
CA LEU A 208 13.47 4.03 14.42
C LEU A 208 14.84 4.10 13.74
N LYS A 209 15.83 4.75 14.38
CA LYS A 209 17.22 4.74 13.90
C LYS A 209 17.78 3.32 13.83
N LYS A 210 17.58 2.52 14.89
CA LYS A 210 18.06 1.11 14.96
C LYS A 210 17.39 0.25 13.87
N LEU A 211 16.11 0.51 13.56
CA LEU A 211 15.35 -0.23 12.57
C LEU A 211 15.62 0.22 11.13
N GLY A 212 16.34 1.32 10.91
CA GLY A 212 16.52 1.90 9.58
C GLY A 212 15.19 2.35 8.97
N ALA A 213 14.30 2.93 9.78
CA ALA A 213 13.00 3.40 9.31
C ALA A 213 13.14 4.43 8.19
N ILE A 214 12.25 4.40 7.22
CA ILE A 214 12.30 5.18 5.98
C ILE A 214 11.30 6.33 6.06
N LEU A 215 11.74 7.55 5.76
CA LEU A 215 10.86 8.66 5.45
C LEU A 215 10.42 8.56 3.99
N ASN A 216 9.12 8.48 3.77
CA ASN A 216 8.55 8.42 2.43
C ASN A 216 7.93 9.77 2.05
N LEU A 217 8.26 10.25 0.86
CA LEU A 217 7.64 11.44 0.27
C LEU A 217 6.87 11.04 -0.99
N GLN A 218 5.79 11.74 -1.28
CA GLN A 218 4.99 11.54 -2.50
C GLN A 218 5.63 12.31 -3.67
N ILE A 219 6.71 11.77 -4.24
CA ILE A 219 7.50 12.46 -5.27
C ILE A 219 6.68 12.79 -6.53
N HIS A 220 5.69 11.97 -6.88
CA HIS A 220 4.79 12.24 -8.01
C HIS A 220 4.03 13.57 -7.84
N LYS A 221 3.63 13.92 -6.61
CA LYS A 221 2.99 15.22 -6.32
C LYS A 221 3.97 16.37 -6.46
N GLN A 222 5.24 16.18 -6.06
CA GLN A 222 6.28 17.21 -6.18
C GLN A 222 6.58 17.56 -7.65
N ILE A 223 6.65 16.55 -8.51
CA ILE A 223 6.90 16.74 -9.95
C ILE A 223 5.60 16.87 -10.77
N LYS A 224 4.44 16.95 -10.10
CA LYS A 224 3.12 17.21 -10.69
C LYS A 224 2.72 16.23 -11.79
N ILE A 225 3.01 14.96 -11.60
CA ILE A 225 2.49 13.87 -12.43
C ILE A 225 1.43 13.07 -11.69
N ARG A 226 0.74 12.22 -12.45
CA ARG A 226 -0.31 11.36 -11.90
C ARG A 226 0.27 10.20 -11.10
#